data_72bdedad758610065aae7ea26c5564fc
#
_entry.id   72bdedad758610065aae7ea26c5564fc
#
_cell.length_a   1.000
_cell.length_b   1.000
_cell.length_c   1.000
_cell.angle_alpha   90.00
_cell.angle_beta   90.00
_cell.angle_gamma   90.00
#
_symmetry.space_group_name_H-M   'P 1'
#
loop_
_entity.id
_entity.type
_entity.pdbx_description
1 polymer ?
#
loop_
_entity_poly.entity_id
_entity_poly.type
_entity_poly.pdbx_seq_one_letter_code
_entity_poly.pdbx_strand_id
1 'polypeptide(L)'
;ICCHLVFALLLPQVPSKALALCTILVLGVSFSLVPAALWPSVPKVMDARFLGSAYSLIFWVQNIGLFGVPILFGKVLDASNPGVTDPMAYDYTNPMLMFAGLGILALFFSLWLKVLNAKHRYGLEDPNIKSKEALEAETLSAEE
;
A
#
# COMPACT_ATOMS: atom_id res chain seq x y z
N ILE A 1 5.62 5.72 -5.00
CA ILE A 1 5.89 6.25 -6.34
C ILE A 1 7.28 6.88 -6.37
N CYS A 2 7.53 8.00 -5.66
CA CYS A 2 8.81 8.73 -5.70
C CYS A 2 10.03 7.82 -5.48
N CYS A 3 10.00 6.91 -4.49
CA CYS A 3 11.11 5.99 -4.24
C CYS A 3 11.39 5.06 -5.43
N HIS A 4 10.36 4.56 -6.10
CA HIS A 4 10.54 3.71 -7.30
C HIS A 4 11.08 4.51 -8.48
N LEU A 5 10.69 5.77 -8.62
CA LEU A 5 11.27 6.66 -9.65
C LEU A 5 12.74 6.98 -9.35
N VAL A 6 13.12 7.17 -8.08
CA VAL A 6 14.52 7.34 -7.69
C VAL A 6 15.34 6.10 -8.06
N PHE A 7 14.82 4.90 -7.80
CA PHE A 7 15.49 3.65 -8.19
C PHE A 7 15.57 3.46 -9.70
N ALA A 8 14.50 3.84 -10.44
CA ALA A 8 14.46 3.65 -11.89
C ALA A 8 15.33 4.65 -12.65
N LEU A 9 15.33 5.90 -12.25
CA LEU A 9 15.86 7.00 -13.06
C LEU A 9 17.11 7.65 -12.47
N LEU A 10 17.17 7.79 -11.15
CA LEU A 10 18.25 8.55 -10.50
C LEU A 10 19.42 7.65 -10.11
N LEU A 11 19.15 6.48 -9.52
CA LEU A 11 20.20 5.58 -9.04
C LEU A 11 21.10 5.03 -10.15
N PRO A 12 20.62 4.71 -11.36
CA PRO A 12 21.48 4.32 -12.47
C PRO A 12 22.44 5.43 -12.93
N GLN A 13 22.04 6.69 -12.79
CA GLN A 13 22.86 7.84 -13.18
C GLN A 13 23.86 8.27 -12.10
N VAL A 14 23.47 8.12 -10.84
CA VAL A 14 24.28 8.47 -9.66
C VAL A 14 24.32 7.28 -8.72
N PRO A 15 25.23 6.30 -8.96
CA PRO A 15 25.32 5.09 -8.14
C PRO A 15 25.87 5.42 -6.76
N SER A 16 24.99 5.73 -5.82
CA SER A 16 25.33 6.06 -4.43
C SER A 16 24.66 5.09 -3.45
N LYS A 17 25.46 4.39 -2.65
CA LYS A 17 24.97 3.50 -1.59
C LYS A 17 24.12 4.26 -0.56
N ALA A 18 24.50 5.49 -0.22
CA ALA A 18 23.75 6.31 0.72
C ALA A 18 22.37 6.67 0.17
N LEU A 19 22.27 7.05 -1.13
CA LEU A 19 21.01 7.33 -1.79
C LEU A 19 20.08 6.10 -1.79
N ALA A 20 20.62 4.94 -2.12
CA ALA A 20 19.88 3.68 -2.11
C ALA A 20 19.33 3.36 -0.72
N LEU A 21 20.17 3.45 0.33
CA LEU A 21 19.77 3.19 1.70
C LEU A 21 18.69 4.17 2.20
N CYS A 22 18.86 5.47 1.96
CA CYS A 22 17.86 6.47 2.32
C CYS A 22 16.52 6.19 1.62
N THR A 23 16.55 5.84 0.33
CA THR A 23 15.34 5.54 -0.43
C THR A 23 14.63 4.28 0.09
N ILE A 24 15.38 3.23 0.48
CA ILE A 24 14.81 2.01 1.08
C ILE A 24 14.19 2.33 2.46
N LEU A 25 14.84 3.14 3.28
CA LEU A 25 14.29 3.54 4.59
C LEU A 25 12.97 4.30 4.43
N VAL A 26 12.92 5.28 3.52
CA VAL A 26 11.69 6.03 3.23
C VAL A 26 10.61 5.10 2.68
N LEU A 27 10.96 4.16 1.82
CA LEU A 27 10.03 3.16 1.28
C LEU A 27 9.48 2.26 2.39
N GLY A 28 10.33 1.81 3.31
CA GLY A 28 9.93 0.98 4.45
C GLY A 28 8.95 1.70 5.38
N VAL A 29 9.24 2.96 5.75
CA VAL A 29 8.32 3.79 6.54
C VAL A 29 6.98 3.97 5.81
N SER A 30 7.02 4.32 4.52
CA SER A 30 5.82 4.48 3.71
C SER A 30 4.99 3.21 3.63
N PHE A 31 5.64 2.04 3.51
CA PHE A 31 4.99 0.75 3.50
C PHE A 31 4.29 0.43 4.83
N SER A 32 4.90 0.79 5.95
CA SER A 32 4.33 0.57 7.29
C SER A 32 3.06 1.39 7.53
N LEU A 33 2.96 2.57 6.93
CA LEU A 33 1.78 3.45 7.07
C LEU A 33 0.54 2.91 6.38
N VAL A 34 0.70 2.13 5.30
CA VAL A 34 -0.43 1.59 4.53
C VAL A 34 -1.32 0.67 5.37
N PRO A 35 -0.81 -0.42 5.98
CA PRO A 35 -1.64 -1.27 6.84
C PRO A 35 -2.12 -0.54 8.09
N ALA A 36 -1.31 0.36 8.67
CA ALA A 36 -1.71 1.14 9.83
C ALA A 36 -2.96 2.02 9.57
N ALA A 37 -3.13 2.53 8.35
CA ALA A 37 -4.31 3.28 7.94
C ALA A 37 -5.46 2.38 7.47
N LEU A 38 -5.14 1.30 6.74
CA LEU A 38 -6.15 0.47 6.06
C LEU A 38 -6.94 -0.40 7.05
N TRP A 39 -6.25 -1.09 7.97
CA TRP A 39 -6.89 -2.04 8.89
C TRP A 39 -7.94 -1.39 9.78
N PRO A 40 -7.69 -0.24 10.43
CA PRO A 40 -8.70 0.43 11.24
C PRO A 40 -9.85 1.05 10.44
N SER A 41 -9.69 1.20 9.13
CA SER A 41 -10.73 1.79 8.26
C SER A 41 -11.84 0.78 7.90
N VAL A 42 -11.54 -0.52 7.90
CA VAL A 42 -12.50 -1.57 7.53
C VAL A 42 -13.74 -1.58 8.45
N PRO A 43 -13.60 -1.53 9.79
CA PRO A 43 -14.77 -1.50 10.68
C PRO A 43 -15.64 -0.25 10.56
N LYS A 44 -15.10 0.83 9.98
CA LYS A 44 -15.86 2.07 9.76
C LYS A 44 -16.81 1.98 8.56
N VAL A 45 -16.51 1.10 7.62
CA VAL A 45 -17.26 0.95 6.36
C VAL A 45 -18.20 -0.25 6.40
N MET A 46 -17.88 -1.25 7.24
CA MET A 46 -18.59 -2.53 7.29
C MET A 46 -19.29 -2.75 8.63
N ASP A 47 -20.48 -3.36 8.58
CA ASP A 47 -21.22 -3.82 9.77
C ASP A 47 -20.39 -4.92 10.49
N ALA A 48 -20.39 -4.90 11.83
CA ALA A 48 -19.58 -5.79 12.67
C ALA A 48 -19.78 -7.28 12.36
N ARG A 49 -21.00 -7.69 12.00
CA ARG A 49 -21.32 -9.10 11.65
C ARG A 49 -20.70 -9.57 10.34
N PHE A 50 -20.29 -8.67 9.43
CA PHE A 50 -19.65 -8.99 8.16
C PHE A 50 -18.15 -8.75 8.16
N LEU A 51 -17.58 -8.31 9.28
CA LEU A 51 -16.18 -7.88 9.38
C LEU A 51 -15.21 -9.00 9.01
N GLY A 52 -15.48 -10.24 9.47
CA GLY A 52 -14.67 -11.42 9.12
C GLY A 52 -14.66 -11.70 7.62
N SER A 53 -15.82 -11.61 6.96
CA SER A 53 -15.93 -11.80 5.50
C SER A 53 -15.22 -10.67 4.74
N ALA A 54 -15.31 -9.43 5.22
CA ALA A 54 -14.62 -8.30 4.62
C ALA A 54 -13.10 -8.47 4.67
N TYR A 55 -12.53 -8.84 5.82
CA TYR A 55 -11.11 -9.12 5.95
C TYR A 55 -10.67 -10.31 5.08
N SER A 56 -11.47 -11.37 5.03
CA SER A 56 -11.17 -12.54 4.19
C SER A 56 -11.09 -12.16 2.71
N LEU A 57 -12.01 -11.32 2.23
CA LEU A 57 -12.01 -10.83 0.86
C LEU A 57 -10.79 -9.96 0.57
N ILE A 58 -10.42 -9.06 1.49
CA ILE A 58 -9.23 -8.22 1.37
C ILE A 58 -7.98 -9.10 1.27
N PHE A 59 -7.82 -10.09 2.16
CA PHE A 59 -6.69 -11.02 2.11
C PHE A 59 -6.67 -11.85 0.84
N TRP A 60 -7.83 -12.29 0.34
CA TRP A 60 -7.91 -13.04 -0.90
C TRP A 60 -7.39 -12.22 -2.09
N VAL A 61 -7.87 -10.98 -2.24
CA VAL A 61 -7.38 -10.05 -3.28
C VAL A 61 -5.90 -9.75 -3.12
N GLN A 62 -5.43 -9.53 -1.87
CA GLN A 62 -4.03 -9.31 -1.57
C GLN A 62 -3.15 -10.50 -2.00
N ASN A 63 -3.59 -11.73 -1.76
CA ASN A 63 -2.84 -12.93 -2.14
C ASN A 63 -2.73 -13.09 -3.67
N ILE A 64 -3.76 -12.71 -4.43
CA ILE A 64 -3.66 -12.65 -5.90
C ILE A 64 -2.55 -11.69 -6.33
N GLY A 65 -2.46 -10.52 -5.69
CA GLY A 65 -1.38 -9.56 -5.94
C GLY A 65 -0.01 -10.11 -5.56
N LEU A 66 0.12 -10.71 -4.38
CA LEU A 66 1.37 -11.30 -3.89
C LEU A 66 1.87 -12.44 -4.79
N PHE A 67 0.98 -13.18 -5.43
CA PHE A 67 1.34 -14.21 -6.40
C PHE A 67 1.64 -13.61 -7.78
N GLY A 68 0.78 -12.74 -8.29
CA GLY A 68 0.84 -12.24 -9.66
C GLY A 68 1.95 -11.22 -9.91
N VAL A 69 2.18 -10.30 -8.96
CA VAL A 69 3.17 -9.23 -9.13
C VAL A 69 4.60 -9.75 -9.26
N PRO A 70 5.10 -10.73 -8.47
CA PRO A 70 6.42 -11.30 -8.67
C PRO A 70 6.60 -12.00 -10.04
N ILE A 71 5.56 -12.68 -10.52
CA ILE A 71 5.59 -13.30 -11.86
C ILE A 71 5.70 -12.23 -12.94
N LEU A 72 4.91 -11.16 -12.82
CA LEU A 72 4.95 -10.05 -13.76
C LEU A 72 6.33 -9.35 -13.72
N PHE A 73 6.87 -9.15 -12.50
CA PHE A 73 8.21 -8.59 -12.31
C PHE A 73 9.28 -9.41 -13.04
N GLY A 74 9.27 -10.73 -12.86
CA GLY A 74 10.21 -11.64 -13.55
C GLY A 74 10.11 -11.51 -15.06
N LYS A 75 8.89 -11.53 -15.62
CA LYS A 75 8.68 -11.35 -17.08
C LYS A 75 9.17 -10.00 -17.59
N VAL A 76 8.93 -8.92 -16.86
CA VAL A 76 9.40 -7.58 -17.25
C VAL A 76 10.92 -7.51 -17.15
N LEU A 77 11.52 -8.12 -16.12
CA LEU A 77 12.97 -8.18 -15.96
C LEU A 77 13.63 -8.95 -17.11
N ASP A 78 13.12 -10.13 -17.45
CA ASP A 78 13.63 -10.95 -18.55
C ASP A 78 13.49 -10.22 -19.89
N ALA A 79 12.35 -9.58 -20.14
CA ALA A 79 12.13 -8.82 -21.35
C ALA A 79 13.04 -7.58 -21.48
N SER A 80 13.47 -7.02 -20.35
CA SER A 80 14.39 -5.87 -20.32
C SER A 80 15.86 -6.27 -20.47
N ASN A 81 16.19 -7.55 -20.24
CA ASN A 81 17.57 -8.04 -20.21
C ASN A 81 17.78 -9.26 -21.13
N PRO A 82 17.45 -9.19 -22.43
CA PRO A 82 17.56 -10.33 -23.33
C PRO A 82 19.04 -10.77 -23.47
N GLY A 83 19.31 -12.04 -23.10
CA GLY A 83 20.64 -12.62 -23.22
C GLY A 83 21.67 -12.22 -22.16
N VAL A 84 21.29 -11.42 -21.19
CA VAL A 84 22.13 -11.08 -20.03
C VAL A 84 22.05 -12.23 -19.03
N THR A 85 23.18 -12.83 -18.68
CA THR A 85 23.28 -13.95 -17.73
C THR A 85 23.79 -13.53 -16.35
N ASP A 86 24.48 -12.40 -16.27
CA ASP A 86 25.00 -11.87 -15.01
C ASP A 86 23.95 -10.99 -14.31
N PRO A 87 23.45 -11.39 -13.14
CA PRO A 87 22.48 -10.60 -12.39
C PRO A 87 22.97 -9.18 -12.00
N MET A 88 24.29 -8.98 -11.92
CA MET A 88 24.90 -7.68 -11.63
C MET A 88 24.80 -6.70 -12.81
N ALA A 89 24.60 -7.21 -14.02
CA ALA A 89 24.48 -6.43 -15.25
C ALA A 89 23.01 -6.16 -15.64
N TYR A 90 22.03 -6.60 -14.84
CA TYR A 90 20.61 -6.41 -15.15
C TYR A 90 20.21 -4.94 -15.09
N ASP A 91 19.46 -4.52 -16.09
CA ASP A 91 18.73 -3.24 -16.07
C ASP A 91 17.38 -3.41 -15.35
N TYR A 92 17.25 -2.79 -14.19
CA TYR A 92 16.04 -2.80 -13.37
C TYR A 92 15.11 -1.61 -13.64
N THR A 93 15.41 -0.76 -14.61
CA THR A 93 14.64 0.45 -14.89
C THR A 93 13.17 0.15 -15.17
N ASN A 94 12.88 -0.75 -16.10
CA ASN A 94 11.51 -1.12 -16.46
C ASN A 94 10.76 -1.81 -15.31
N PRO A 95 11.33 -2.78 -14.58
CA PRO A 95 10.71 -3.33 -13.36
C PRO A 95 10.38 -2.28 -12.32
N MET A 96 11.24 -1.30 -12.09
CA MET A 96 10.99 -0.22 -11.13
C MET A 96 9.91 0.74 -11.61
N LEU A 97 9.86 1.04 -12.93
CA LEU A 97 8.77 1.81 -13.53
C LEU A 97 7.43 1.08 -13.45
N MET A 98 7.42 -0.25 -13.56
CA MET A 98 6.21 -1.05 -13.32
C MET A 98 5.67 -0.84 -11.90
N PHE A 99 6.53 -0.87 -10.88
CA PHE A 99 6.10 -0.56 -9.51
C PHE A 99 5.63 0.88 -9.34
N ALA A 100 6.25 1.84 -10.01
CA ALA A 100 5.78 3.21 -10.02
C ALA A 100 4.37 3.32 -10.64
N GLY A 101 4.11 2.59 -11.72
CA GLY A 101 2.79 2.48 -12.36
C GLY A 101 1.73 1.87 -11.43
N LEU A 102 2.05 0.78 -10.73
CA LEU A 102 1.17 0.20 -9.72
C LEU A 102 0.91 1.17 -8.57
N GLY A 103 1.91 1.96 -8.18
CA GLY A 103 1.75 3.02 -7.18
C GLY A 103 0.81 4.14 -7.63
N ILE A 104 0.84 4.52 -8.91
CA ILE A 104 -0.11 5.50 -9.49
C ILE A 104 -1.53 4.93 -9.47
N LEU A 105 -1.70 3.67 -9.82
CA LEU A 105 -3.00 2.99 -9.76
C LEU A 105 -3.54 2.95 -8.32
N ALA A 106 -2.70 2.63 -7.35
CA ALA A 106 -3.06 2.65 -5.93
C ALA A 106 -3.47 4.06 -5.46
N LEU A 107 -2.76 5.09 -5.90
CA LEU A 107 -3.09 6.49 -5.61
C LEU A 107 -4.46 6.85 -6.18
N PHE A 108 -4.76 6.43 -7.41
CA PHE A 108 -6.06 6.65 -8.03
C PHE A 108 -7.20 6.05 -7.20
N PHE A 109 -7.08 4.79 -6.76
CA PHE A 109 -8.09 4.16 -5.91
C PHE A 109 -8.20 4.82 -4.52
N SER A 110 -7.09 5.27 -3.95
CA SER A 110 -7.06 5.99 -2.68
C SER A 110 -7.82 7.33 -2.78
N LEU A 111 -7.60 8.08 -3.85
CA LEU A 111 -8.33 9.32 -4.11
C LEU A 111 -9.82 9.07 -4.36
N TRP A 112 -10.16 8.01 -5.08
CA TRP A 112 -11.55 7.60 -5.28
C TRP A 112 -12.23 7.27 -3.94
N LEU A 113 -11.56 6.50 -3.08
CA LEU A 113 -12.08 6.20 -1.75
C LEU A 113 -12.31 7.48 -0.92
N LYS A 114 -11.40 8.45 -1.01
CA LYS A 114 -11.55 9.75 -0.36
C LYS A 114 -12.79 10.50 -0.86
N VAL A 115 -13.04 10.52 -2.17
CA VAL A 115 -14.24 11.13 -2.76
C VAL A 115 -15.51 10.41 -2.30
N LEU A 116 -15.50 9.08 -2.26
CA LEU A 116 -16.63 8.30 -1.74
C LEU A 116 -16.89 8.57 -0.25
N ASN A 117 -15.83 8.68 0.56
CA ASN A 117 -15.94 9.03 1.98
C ASN A 117 -16.56 10.41 2.15
N ALA A 118 -16.16 11.41 1.36
CA ALA A 118 -16.75 12.75 1.39
C ALA A 118 -18.24 12.73 1.01
N LYS A 119 -18.65 11.86 0.09
CA LYS A 119 -20.05 11.74 -0.35
C LYS A 119 -20.93 10.98 0.65
N HIS A 120 -20.43 9.88 1.20
CA HIS A 120 -21.21 8.96 2.04
C HIS A 120 -20.93 9.10 3.55
N ARG A 121 -19.95 9.93 3.95
CA ARG A 121 -19.57 10.19 5.35
C ARG A 121 -19.31 8.91 6.17
N TYR A 122 -18.48 8.01 5.65
CA TYR A 122 -18.08 6.77 6.36
C TYR A 122 -17.23 7.02 7.62
N GLY A 123 -16.82 8.26 7.89
CA GLY A 123 -15.98 8.58 9.06
C GLY A 123 -14.56 8.05 8.95
N LEU A 124 -14.02 7.87 7.74
CA LEU A 124 -12.66 7.35 7.57
C LEU A 124 -11.58 8.28 8.11
N GLU A 125 -11.88 9.59 8.20
CA GLU A 125 -10.98 10.62 8.74
C GLU A 125 -11.13 10.80 10.25
N ASP A 126 -12.17 10.21 10.88
CA ASP A 126 -12.40 10.33 12.30
C ASP A 126 -11.37 9.52 13.10
N PRO A 127 -10.96 9.98 14.29
CA PRO A 127 -10.01 9.23 15.12
C PRO A 127 -10.57 7.85 15.49
N ASN A 128 -9.68 6.85 15.56
CA ASN A 128 -10.06 5.48 15.93
C ASN A 128 -10.26 5.29 17.44
N ILE A 129 -9.93 6.29 18.23
CA ILE A 129 -10.07 6.28 19.69
C ILE A 129 -11.42 6.87 20.01
N LYS A 130 -12.31 6.07 20.62
CA LYS A 130 -13.54 6.60 21.23
C LYS A 130 -13.14 7.69 22.23
N SER A 131 -13.79 8.84 22.20
CA SER A 131 -13.58 9.85 23.23
C SER A 131 -13.91 9.25 24.61
N LYS A 132 -13.27 9.74 25.68
CA LYS A 132 -13.59 9.29 27.05
C LYS A 132 -15.09 9.36 27.33
N GLU A 133 -15.75 10.42 26.85
CA GLU A 133 -17.20 10.64 26.95
C GLU A 133 -18.04 9.54 26.28
N ALA A 134 -17.58 9.04 25.12
CA ALA A 134 -18.27 7.95 24.42
C ALA A 134 -18.10 6.61 25.14
N LEU A 135 -16.93 6.38 25.77
CA LEU A 135 -16.66 5.21 26.58
C LEU A 135 -17.47 5.21 27.88
N GLU A 136 -17.56 6.37 28.56
CA GLU A 136 -18.36 6.56 29.77
C GLU A 136 -19.87 6.39 29.49
N ALA A 137 -20.37 6.92 28.36
CA ALA A 137 -21.74 6.71 27.95
C ALA A 137 -22.08 5.25 27.64
N GLU A 138 -21.15 4.49 27.05
CA GLU A 138 -21.33 3.08 26.76
C GLU A 138 -21.29 2.21 28.03
N THR A 139 -20.45 2.57 29.01
CA THR A 139 -20.42 1.89 30.32
C THR A 139 -21.70 2.14 31.13
N LEU A 140 -22.21 3.35 31.14
CA LEU A 140 -23.47 3.70 31.82
C LEU A 140 -24.69 2.99 31.19
N SER A 141 -24.71 2.84 29.87
CA SER A 141 -25.79 2.12 29.16
C SER A 141 -25.71 0.58 29.30
N ALA A 142 -24.58 0.03 29.71
CA ALA A 142 -24.42 -1.41 29.95
C ALA A 142 -24.73 -1.84 31.40
N GLU A 143 -24.87 -0.86 32.32
CA GLU A 143 -25.22 -1.09 33.72
C GLU A 143 -26.74 -0.94 33.99
N GLU A 144 -27.53 -0.50 33.01
CA GLU A 144 -29.00 -0.48 33.02
C GLU A 144 -29.58 -1.78 32.41
#